data_d706307df6503b1546e301131b0adb2a
#
_entry.id   d706307df6503b1546e301131b0adb2a
#
_cell.length_a   1.000
_cell.length_b   1.000
_cell.length_c   1.000
_cell.angle_alpha   90.00
_cell.angle_beta   90.00
_cell.angle_gamma   90.00
#
_symmetry.space_group_name_H-M   'P 1'
#
loop_
_entity.id
_entity.type
_entity.pdbx_description
1 polymer ?
#
loop_
_entity_poly.entity_id
_entity_poly.type
_entity_poly.pdbx_seq_one_letter_code
_entity_poly.pdbx_strand_id
1 'polypeptide(L)'
;NKNIPIFEYFDIEREISAILERKLWLPSGGFLIIDQAEAMTVIDVNTGKYVGTSDLRHTILETNIEAAKEIARQLRLRAIGGIVIVDFIDMDYSEDKQKLLDCLEELFREDRHKSKVYGVTKLGLVEITRKRSRPDLKTYMTRPCPFCSTKGWVLKEDVVAMDIKRFMRKVILSSRTEALILEAHPSIACYIGEIFLSQWVEELGRAIFIVGSKDLAWDKYRIEFQGALDQALYKINLLEEEGDLVVYRAHRP
;
A
#
# COMPACT_ATOMS: atom_id res chain seq x y z
N ASN A 1 11.13 -31.97 -23.01
CA ASN A 1 9.71 -32.04 -22.68
C ASN A 1 8.96 -31.02 -23.53
N LYS A 2 8.24 -31.49 -24.57
CA LYS A 2 7.56 -30.62 -25.56
C LYS A 2 6.26 -29.96 -25.07
N ASN A 3 5.87 -30.16 -23.79
CA ASN A 3 4.56 -29.75 -23.28
C ASN A 3 4.58 -28.71 -22.15
N ILE A 4 5.74 -28.21 -21.74
CA ILE A 4 5.82 -27.17 -20.70
C ILE A 4 5.97 -25.81 -21.39
N PRO A 5 5.09 -24.83 -21.12
CA PRO A 5 5.24 -23.47 -21.65
C PRO A 5 6.60 -22.88 -21.29
N ILE A 6 7.18 -22.08 -22.18
CA ILE A 6 8.54 -21.58 -22.02
C ILE A 6 8.71 -20.72 -20.74
N PHE A 7 7.69 -19.96 -20.37
CA PHE A 7 7.72 -19.12 -19.17
C PHE A 7 7.70 -19.96 -17.89
N GLU A 8 6.93 -21.05 -17.88
CA GLU A 8 6.92 -22.00 -16.78
C GLU A 8 8.24 -22.78 -16.68
N TYR A 9 8.81 -23.18 -17.85
CA TYR A 9 10.08 -23.90 -17.89
C TYR A 9 11.25 -23.09 -17.29
N PHE A 10 11.27 -21.77 -17.50
CA PHE A 10 12.29 -20.87 -16.98
C PHE A 10 11.86 -20.12 -15.69
N ASP A 11 10.71 -20.46 -15.09
CA ASP A 11 10.16 -19.84 -13.88
C ASP A 11 9.99 -18.30 -14.00
N ILE A 12 9.74 -17.81 -15.22
CA ILE A 12 9.69 -16.38 -15.54
C ILE A 12 8.49 -15.71 -14.87
N GLU A 13 7.35 -16.38 -14.79
CA GLU A 13 6.14 -15.80 -14.16
C GLU A 13 6.34 -15.54 -12.66
N ARG A 14 7.06 -16.43 -11.98
CA ARG A 14 7.44 -16.24 -10.57
C ARG A 14 8.40 -15.07 -10.41
N GLU A 15 9.40 -14.95 -11.30
CA GLU A 15 10.33 -13.83 -11.30
C GLU A 15 9.60 -12.49 -11.54
N ILE A 16 8.64 -12.43 -12.48
CA ILE A 16 7.84 -11.24 -12.74
C ILE A 16 7.01 -10.87 -11.50
N SER A 17 6.38 -11.83 -10.84
CA SER A 17 5.63 -11.58 -9.61
C SER A 17 6.53 -11.04 -8.49
N ALA A 18 7.70 -11.64 -8.30
CA ALA A 18 8.67 -11.21 -7.30
C ALA A 18 9.20 -9.77 -7.55
N ILE A 19 9.34 -9.38 -8.82
CA ILE A 19 9.79 -8.02 -9.19
C ILE A 19 8.76 -6.94 -8.79
N LEU A 20 7.48 -7.27 -8.70
CA LEU A 20 6.44 -6.32 -8.28
C LEU A 20 6.32 -6.18 -6.77
N GLU A 21 6.90 -7.12 -6.02
CA GLU A 21 6.87 -7.09 -4.56
C GLU A 21 7.73 -5.95 -3.98
N ARG A 22 7.23 -5.33 -2.92
CA ARG A 22 7.98 -4.30 -2.18
C ARG A 22 9.14 -4.90 -1.38
N LYS A 23 8.95 -6.12 -0.84
CA LYS A 23 9.91 -6.83 0.01
C LYS A 23 10.51 -8.00 -0.73
N LEU A 24 11.83 -8.13 -0.66
CA LEU A 24 12.60 -9.21 -1.27
C LEU A 24 13.50 -9.87 -0.23
N TRP A 25 13.41 -11.18 -0.14
CA TRP A 25 14.26 -11.96 0.74
C TRP A 25 15.60 -12.25 0.07
N LEU A 26 16.69 -12.16 0.86
CA LEU A 26 18.03 -12.56 0.48
C LEU A 26 18.28 -14.00 0.90
N PRO A 27 19.15 -14.75 0.19
CA PRO A 27 19.54 -16.10 0.56
C PRO A 27 20.09 -16.22 1.99
N SER A 28 20.81 -15.20 2.48
CA SER A 28 21.30 -15.12 3.88
C SER A 28 20.20 -15.00 4.94
N GLY A 29 18.93 -14.81 4.53
CA GLY A 29 17.81 -14.58 5.44
C GLY A 29 17.58 -13.10 5.77
N GLY A 30 18.40 -12.18 5.25
CA GLY A 30 18.13 -10.77 5.21
C GLY A 30 17.04 -10.42 4.19
N PHE A 31 16.67 -9.17 4.08
CA PHE A 31 15.69 -8.72 3.09
C PHE A 31 15.89 -7.25 2.70
N LEU A 32 15.44 -6.94 1.50
CA LEU A 32 15.37 -5.59 0.95
C LEU A 32 13.94 -5.07 0.98
N ILE A 33 13.78 -3.79 1.28
CA ILE A 33 12.54 -3.03 1.03
C ILE A 33 12.83 -2.01 -0.06
N ILE A 34 12.07 -2.04 -1.16
CA ILE A 34 12.27 -1.12 -2.28
C ILE A 34 11.03 -0.24 -2.42
N ASP A 35 11.20 1.03 -2.13
CA ASP A 35 10.16 2.06 -2.22
C ASP A 35 10.49 3.07 -3.32
N GLN A 36 9.62 3.13 -4.32
CA GLN A 36 9.69 4.13 -5.39
C GLN A 36 8.82 5.32 -5.01
N ALA A 37 9.47 6.44 -4.69
CA ALA A 37 8.82 7.74 -4.55
C ALA A 37 8.84 8.51 -5.88
N GLU A 38 8.18 9.66 -5.92
CA GLU A 38 8.11 10.49 -7.14
C GLU A 38 9.49 10.96 -7.62
N ALA A 39 10.35 11.39 -6.69
CA ALA A 39 11.66 11.96 -7.00
C ALA A 39 12.79 10.93 -7.05
N MET A 40 12.73 9.88 -6.23
CA MET A 40 13.81 8.92 -6.05
C MET A 40 13.30 7.56 -5.61
N THR A 41 14.15 6.55 -5.72
CA THR A 41 13.93 5.22 -5.12
C THR A 41 14.74 5.11 -3.83
N VAL A 42 14.12 4.64 -2.78
CA VAL A 42 14.77 4.34 -1.50
C VAL A 42 14.78 2.83 -1.30
N ILE A 43 15.93 2.31 -0.88
CA ILE A 43 16.12 0.89 -0.61
C ILE A 43 16.68 0.74 0.81
N ASP A 44 16.01 -0.08 1.61
CA ASP A 44 16.41 -0.39 2.98
C ASP A 44 16.85 -1.85 3.07
N VAL A 45 18.01 -2.11 3.68
CA VAL A 45 18.62 -3.43 3.83
C VAL A 45 18.52 -3.89 5.28
N ASN A 46 17.91 -5.05 5.49
CA ASN A 46 17.67 -5.61 6.82
C ASN A 46 18.32 -7.00 6.98
N THR A 47 18.92 -7.28 8.13
CA THR A 47 19.56 -8.58 8.45
C THR A 47 18.57 -9.73 8.67
N GLY A 48 17.27 -9.44 8.87
CA GLY A 48 16.33 -10.47 9.31
C GLY A 48 16.66 -11.01 10.72
N LYS A 49 16.34 -12.31 10.93
CA LYS A 49 16.52 -12.95 12.25
C LYS A 49 17.90 -13.60 12.46
N TYR A 50 18.75 -13.64 11.45
CA TYR A 50 20.01 -14.34 11.53
C TYR A 50 21.12 -13.44 12.08
N VAL A 51 21.29 -13.45 13.37
CA VAL A 51 22.46 -12.86 14.05
C VAL A 51 23.42 -14.02 14.30
N GLY A 52 24.35 -14.25 13.38
CA GLY A 52 25.42 -15.21 13.57
C GLY A 52 26.22 -14.88 14.84
N THR A 53 26.52 -15.89 15.62
CA THR A 53 27.12 -15.71 16.96
C THR A 53 28.66 -15.59 16.95
N SER A 54 29.34 -15.77 15.81
CA SER A 54 30.81 -15.88 15.79
C SER A 54 31.58 -14.72 15.18
N ASP A 55 31.02 -13.97 14.23
CA ASP A 55 31.63 -12.73 13.67
C ASP A 55 30.57 -11.80 13.07
N LEU A 56 30.06 -10.93 13.91
CA LEU A 56 29.02 -9.95 13.51
C LEU A 56 29.50 -9.05 12.36
N ARG A 57 30.78 -8.62 12.38
CA ARG A 57 31.36 -7.79 11.33
C ARG A 57 31.32 -8.48 9.97
N HIS A 58 31.76 -9.75 9.92
CA HIS A 58 31.76 -10.53 8.69
C HIS A 58 30.35 -10.74 8.15
N THR A 59 29.41 -11.09 9.03
CA THR A 59 28.01 -11.31 8.67
C THR A 59 27.37 -10.04 8.09
N ILE A 60 27.62 -8.85 8.67
CA ILE A 60 27.12 -7.58 8.16
C ILE A 60 27.67 -7.29 6.76
N LEU A 61 29.00 -7.44 6.58
CA LEU A 61 29.62 -7.20 5.29
C LEU A 61 29.09 -8.17 4.22
N GLU A 62 28.99 -9.46 4.52
CA GLU A 62 28.44 -10.44 3.57
C GLU A 62 26.99 -10.14 3.20
N THR A 63 26.14 -9.81 4.18
CA THR A 63 24.75 -9.43 3.92
C THR A 63 24.66 -8.17 3.05
N ASN A 64 25.50 -7.17 3.31
CA ASN A 64 25.53 -5.95 2.50
C ASN A 64 26.03 -6.20 1.07
N ILE A 65 27.03 -7.07 0.88
CA ILE A 65 27.51 -7.47 -0.45
C ILE A 65 26.45 -8.26 -1.21
N GLU A 66 25.74 -9.17 -0.54
CA GLU A 66 24.61 -9.89 -1.12
C GLU A 66 23.48 -8.94 -1.51
N ALA A 67 23.14 -8.01 -0.62
CA ALA A 67 22.17 -6.94 -0.90
C ALA A 67 22.58 -6.10 -2.10
N ALA A 68 23.85 -5.70 -2.21
CA ALA A 68 24.37 -4.93 -3.35
C ALA A 68 24.17 -5.66 -4.69
N LYS A 69 24.44 -6.96 -4.73
CA LYS A 69 24.22 -7.80 -5.92
C LYS A 69 22.75 -7.85 -6.32
N GLU A 70 21.88 -8.06 -5.34
CA GLU A 70 20.43 -8.11 -5.60
C GLU A 70 19.88 -6.74 -5.95
N ILE A 71 20.33 -5.65 -5.33
CA ILE A 71 19.94 -4.29 -5.70
C ILE A 71 20.30 -3.99 -7.16
N ALA A 72 21.52 -4.26 -7.57
CA ALA A 72 21.95 -4.05 -8.97
C ALA A 72 21.11 -4.88 -9.94
N ARG A 73 20.74 -6.13 -9.57
CA ARG A 73 19.84 -6.99 -10.35
C ARG A 73 18.44 -6.39 -10.42
N GLN A 74 17.87 -5.96 -9.28
CA GLN A 74 16.51 -5.40 -9.20
C GLN A 74 16.37 -4.07 -9.95
N LEU A 75 17.37 -3.19 -9.89
CA LEU A 75 17.35 -1.95 -10.67
C LEU A 75 17.29 -2.22 -12.19
N ARG A 76 17.95 -3.27 -12.67
CA ARG A 76 17.87 -3.70 -14.07
C ARG A 76 16.52 -4.31 -14.42
N LEU A 77 16.04 -5.26 -13.62
CA LEU A 77 14.79 -6.01 -13.87
C LEU A 77 13.58 -5.07 -13.82
N ARG A 78 13.49 -4.23 -12.78
CA ARG A 78 12.41 -3.25 -12.60
C ARG A 78 12.53 -2.05 -13.55
N ALA A 79 13.64 -1.91 -14.27
CA ALA A 79 13.99 -0.75 -15.08
C ALA A 79 14.00 0.57 -14.29
N ILE A 80 14.34 0.51 -12.99
CA ILE A 80 14.43 1.68 -12.12
C ILE A 80 15.58 2.56 -12.58
N GLY A 81 15.33 3.85 -12.72
CA GLY A 81 16.32 4.88 -13.06
C GLY A 81 16.04 6.18 -12.30
N GLY A 82 16.98 7.09 -12.35
CA GLY A 82 16.98 8.32 -11.58
C GLY A 82 17.90 8.21 -10.37
N ILE A 83 17.53 8.87 -9.27
CA ILE A 83 18.25 8.84 -8.02
C ILE A 83 17.81 7.60 -7.23
N VAL A 84 18.77 6.87 -6.70
CA VAL A 84 18.55 5.72 -5.81
C VAL A 84 19.38 5.94 -4.56
N ILE A 85 18.75 5.87 -3.41
CA ILE A 85 19.38 5.96 -2.10
C ILE A 85 19.24 4.60 -1.43
N VAL A 86 20.35 4.07 -0.94
CA VAL A 86 20.38 2.77 -0.28
C VAL A 86 20.86 2.94 1.15
N ASP A 87 20.05 2.46 2.09
CA ASP A 87 20.39 2.31 3.50
C ASP A 87 20.88 0.88 3.74
N PHE A 88 22.20 0.73 3.79
CA PHE A 88 22.84 -0.54 4.09
C PHE A 88 22.96 -0.72 5.60
N ILE A 89 23.11 -1.97 6.05
CA ILE A 89 23.36 -2.27 7.45
C ILE A 89 24.63 -1.54 7.87
N ASP A 90 24.57 -0.83 8.99
CA ASP A 90 25.69 -0.04 9.51
C ASP A 90 27.00 -0.81 9.60
N MET A 91 28.06 -0.20 9.09
CA MET A 91 29.43 -0.72 9.13
C MET A 91 30.34 0.30 9.82
N ASP A 92 31.04 -0.12 10.87
CA ASP A 92 31.94 0.75 11.64
C ASP A 92 33.26 1.00 10.91
N TYR A 93 33.73 0.05 10.11
CA TYR A 93 35.03 0.07 9.48
C TYR A 93 35.00 0.66 8.07
N SER A 94 35.89 1.63 7.81
CA SER A 94 36.02 2.28 6.49
C SER A 94 36.42 1.29 5.38
N GLU A 95 37.20 0.26 5.73
CA GLU A 95 37.60 -0.80 4.80
C GLU A 95 36.41 -1.59 4.27
N ASP A 96 35.43 -1.88 5.13
CA ASP A 96 34.24 -2.66 4.75
C ASP A 96 33.29 -1.80 3.90
N LYS A 97 33.18 -0.49 4.23
CA LYS A 97 32.48 0.48 3.37
C LYS A 97 33.10 0.55 1.98
N GLN A 98 34.44 0.58 1.91
CA GLN A 98 35.14 0.62 0.61
C GLN A 98 34.90 -0.64 -0.21
N LYS A 99 34.97 -1.83 0.43
CA LYS A 99 34.66 -3.10 -0.26
C LYS A 99 33.25 -3.13 -0.84
N LEU A 100 32.27 -2.59 -0.08
CA LEU A 100 30.89 -2.48 -0.55
C LEU A 100 30.81 -1.55 -1.78
N LEU A 101 31.45 -0.39 -1.73
CA LEU A 101 31.46 0.57 -2.85
C LEU A 101 32.12 -0.01 -4.10
N ASP A 102 33.27 -0.66 -3.93
CA ASP A 102 34.01 -1.33 -5.03
C ASP A 102 33.14 -2.42 -5.69
N CYS A 103 32.42 -3.20 -4.85
CA CYS A 103 31.45 -4.20 -5.35
C CYS A 103 30.32 -3.55 -6.16
N LEU A 104 29.72 -2.46 -5.65
CA LEU A 104 28.66 -1.75 -6.38
C LEU A 104 29.17 -1.17 -7.71
N GLU A 105 30.35 -0.55 -7.73
CA GLU A 105 30.94 0.00 -8.94
C GLU A 105 31.19 -1.10 -9.99
N GLU A 106 31.67 -2.27 -9.59
CA GLU A 106 31.87 -3.41 -10.48
C GLU A 106 30.54 -3.91 -11.07
N LEU A 107 29.51 -4.08 -10.22
CA LEU A 107 28.19 -4.53 -10.63
C LEU A 107 27.52 -3.56 -11.61
N PHE A 108 27.72 -2.26 -11.45
CA PHE A 108 27.17 -1.25 -12.36
C PHE A 108 28.03 -1.02 -13.62
N ARG A 109 29.25 -1.45 -13.65
CA ARG A 109 30.08 -1.44 -14.88
C ARG A 109 29.49 -2.33 -15.96
N GLU A 110 28.84 -3.42 -15.58
CA GLU A 110 28.15 -4.34 -16.50
C GLU A 110 26.76 -3.85 -16.94
N ASP A 111 26.25 -2.79 -16.31
CA ASP A 111 24.91 -2.25 -16.66
C ASP A 111 24.97 -1.54 -18.02
N ARG A 112 24.03 -1.90 -18.90
CA ARG A 112 23.86 -1.23 -20.20
C ARG A 112 23.50 0.25 -20.09
N HIS A 113 22.94 0.65 -18.94
CA HIS A 113 22.58 2.03 -18.66
C HIS A 113 23.68 2.69 -17.81
N LYS A 114 24.02 3.93 -18.16
CA LYS A 114 25.02 4.69 -17.39
C LYS A 114 24.54 4.82 -15.94
N SER A 115 25.24 4.15 -15.05
CA SER A 115 25.05 4.18 -13.61
C SER A 115 26.30 4.75 -12.96
N LYS A 116 26.13 5.48 -11.85
CA LYS A 116 27.24 6.03 -11.08
C LYS A 116 26.96 5.90 -9.59
N VAL A 117 27.91 5.36 -8.85
CA VAL A 117 27.95 5.34 -7.39
C VAL A 117 28.70 6.58 -6.92
N TYR A 118 28.13 7.37 -6.01
CA TYR A 118 28.75 8.61 -5.52
C TYR A 118 29.49 8.42 -4.18
N GLY A 119 29.23 7.30 -3.51
CA GLY A 119 29.84 6.98 -2.22
C GLY A 119 28.84 6.94 -1.08
N VAL A 120 29.37 6.97 0.14
CA VAL A 120 28.60 6.96 1.39
C VAL A 120 28.46 8.39 1.89
N THR A 121 27.23 8.81 2.16
CA THR A 121 26.95 10.13 2.75
C THR A 121 27.38 10.21 4.22
N LYS A 122 27.32 11.39 4.81
CA LYS A 122 27.55 11.59 6.25
C LYS A 122 26.51 10.86 7.13
N LEU A 123 25.36 10.51 6.56
CA LEU A 123 24.29 9.75 7.24
C LEU A 123 24.44 8.23 7.07
N GLY A 124 25.48 7.75 6.38
CA GLY A 124 25.67 6.31 6.13
C GLY A 124 25.01 5.78 4.85
N LEU A 125 24.23 6.61 4.16
CA LEU A 125 23.49 6.19 2.97
C LEU A 125 24.37 6.13 1.73
N VAL A 126 24.17 5.15 0.86
CA VAL A 126 24.84 5.06 -0.44
C VAL A 126 24.00 5.73 -1.52
N GLU A 127 24.62 6.64 -2.26
CA GLU A 127 24.00 7.40 -3.35
C GLU A 127 24.37 6.79 -4.70
N ILE A 128 23.33 6.50 -5.50
CA ILE A 128 23.46 5.94 -6.84
C ILE A 128 22.61 6.75 -7.81
N THR A 129 23.10 6.99 -9.00
CA THR A 129 22.29 7.46 -10.12
C THR A 129 22.32 6.47 -11.25
N ARG A 130 21.18 6.28 -11.91
CA ARG A 130 21.03 5.39 -13.06
C ARG A 130 20.22 6.10 -14.15
N LYS A 131 20.70 6.09 -15.39
CA LYS A 131 20.01 6.74 -16.50
C LYS A 131 18.65 6.07 -16.74
N ARG A 132 17.56 6.86 -16.73
CA ARG A 132 16.23 6.41 -17.17
C ARG A 132 16.22 6.22 -18.68
N SER A 133 15.84 5.05 -19.15
CA SER A 133 15.77 4.72 -20.59
C SER A 133 14.37 4.31 -21.04
N ARG A 134 13.55 3.84 -20.12
CA ARG A 134 12.17 3.42 -20.34
C ARG A 134 11.37 3.62 -19.04
N PRO A 135 10.04 3.62 -19.12
CA PRO A 135 9.21 3.51 -17.92
C PRO A 135 9.56 2.26 -17.13
N ASP A 136 9.43 2.32 -15.81
CA ASP A 136 9.66 1.16 -14.95
C ASP A 136 8.57 0.09 -15.14
N LEU A 137 8.90 -1.14 -14.76
CA LEU A 137 8.03 -2.30 -14.97
C LEU A 137 6.69 -2.15 -14.23
N LYS A 138 6.70 -1.54 -13.03
CA LYS A 138 5.49 -1.31 -12.24
C LYS A 138 4.50 -0.43 -12.99
N THR A 139 4.97 0.64 -13.62
CA THR A 139 4.13 1.53 -14.45
C THR A 139 3.49 0.78 -15.63
N TYR A 140 4.20 -0.19 -16.21
CA TYR A 140 3.66 -1.00 -17.31
C TYR A 140 2.62 -2.03 -16.87
N MET A 141 2.84 -2.67 -15.72
CA MET A 141 2.07 -3.85 -15.30
C MET A 141 0.96 -3.53 -14.32
N THR A 142 0.92 -2.31 -13.76
CA THR A 142 -0.05 -1.96 -12.73
C THR A 142 -0.85 -0.72 -13.11
N ARG A 143 -1.98 -0.57 -12.47
CA ARG A 143 -2.81 0.64 -12.51
C ARG A 143 -3.01 1.17 -11.09
N PRO A 144 -3.37 2.46 -10.93
CA PRO A 144 -3.76 3.00 -9.63
C PRO A 144 -4.79 2.12 -8.93
N CYS A 145 -4.56 1.82 -7.66
CA CYS A 145 -5.52 1.06 -6.87
C CYS A 145 -6.82 1.89 -6.71
N PRO A 146 -7.99 1.39 -7.18
CA PRO A 146 -9.23 2.13 -7.06
C PRO A 146 -9.71 2.27 -5.61
N PHE A 147 -9.27 1.38 -4.73
CA PHE A 147 -9.67 1.34 -3.32
C PHE A 147 -8.99 2.44 -2.48
N CYS A 148 -7.67 2.61 -2.59
CA CYS A 148 -6.92 3.61 -1.83
C CYS A 148 -6.43 4.79 -2.68
N SER A 149 -6.77 4.85 -3.96
CA SER A 149 -6.30 5.87 -4.90
C SER A 149 -4.77 6.05 -4.85
N THR A 150 -4.04 4.95 -4.79
CA THR A 150 -2.57 4.86 -4.70
C THR A 150 -1.92 5.34 -3.39
N LYS A 151 -2.71 5.72 -2.38
CA LYS A 151 -2.16 6.15 -1.08
C LYS A 151 -1.46 5.01 -0.33
N GLY A 152 -1.83 3.73 -0.59
CA GLY A 152 -1.31 2.57 0.13
C GLY A 152 -1.91 2.36 1.53
N TRP A 153 -2.85 3.22 1.93
CA TRP A 153 -3.58 3.16 3.21
C TRP A 153 -4.99 3.72 3.04
N VAL A 154 -5.87 3.35 3.95
CA VAL A 154 -7.22 3.89 4.08
C VAL A 154 -7.43 4.37 5.52
N LEU A 155 -8.42 5.23 5.73
CA LEU A 155 -8.81 5.64 7.07
C LEU A 155 -9.37 4.44 7.85
N LYS A 156 -9.19 4.42 9.16
CA LYS A 156 -9.83 3.43 10.01
C LYS A 156 -11.34 3.63 10.03
N GLU A 157 -12.06 2.55 10.29
CA GLU A 157 -13.52 2.52 10.30
C GLU A 157 -14.13 3.57 11.24
N ASP A 158 -13.56 3.70 12.43
CA ASP A 158 -14.00 4.68 13.44
C ASP A 158 -13.83 6.13 12.96
N VAL A 159 -12.74 6.42 12.25
CA VAL A 159 -12.49 7.76 11.70
C VAL A 159 -13.50 8.11 10.61
N VAL A 160 -13.77 7.16 9.70
CA VAL A 160 -14.79 7.35 8.64
C VAL A 160 -16.18 7.47 9.26
N ALA A 161 -16.50 6.63 10.24
CA ALA A 161 -17.78 6.69 10.96
C ALA A 161 -18.00 8.05 11.63
N MET A 162 -16.99 8.60 12.31
CA MET A 162 -17.10 9.92 12.92
C MET A 162 -17.23 11.05 11.90
N ASP A 163 -16.62 10.92 10.72
CA ASP A 163 -16.82 11.89 9.64
C ASP A 163 -18.24 11.83 9.08
N ILE A 164 -18.77 10.64 8.87
CA ILE A 164 -20.17 10.40 8.50
C ILE A 164 -21.12 11.00 9.53
N LYS A 165 -20.87 10.79 10.82
CA LYS A 165 -21.70 11.38 11.92
C LYS A 165 -21.74 12.91 11.83
N ARG A 166 -20.56 13.54 11.66
CA ARG A 166 -20.49 15.01 11.50
C ARG A 166 -21.25 15.50 10.29
N PHE A 167 -21.14 14.78 9.17
CA PHE A 167 -21.86 15.10 7.97
C PHE A 167 -23.38 14.98 8.14
N MET A 168 -23.87 13.87 8.68
CA MET A 168 -25.30 13.68 8.98
C MET A 168 -25.85 14.78 9.91
N ARG A 169 -25.09 15.11 10.98
CA ARG A 169 -25.48 16.19 11.88
C ARG A 169 -25.65 17.52 11.15
N LYS A 170 -24.75 17.85 10.23
CA LYS A 170 -24.84 19.07 9.42
C LYS A 170 -26.10 19.07 8.55
N VAL A 171 -26.43 17.94 7.93
CA VAL A 171 -27.62 17.78 7.08
C VAL A 171 -28.89 17.90 7.89
N ILE A 172 -28.97 17.22 9.02
CA ILE A 172 -30.14 17.26 9.93
C ILE A 172 -30.39 18.67 10.45
N LEU A 173 -29.36 19.43 10.80
CA LEU A 173 -29.49 20.80 11.26
C LEU A 173 -29.94 21.77 10.16
N SER A 174 -29.65 21.46 8.89
CA SER A 174 -30.04 22.31 7.75
C SER A 174 -31.41 21.99 7.17
N SER A 175 -32.09 20.95 7.64
CA SER A 175 -33.38 20.50 7.09
C SER A 175 -34.32 19.97 8.16
N ARG A 176 -35.64 19.97 7.88
CA ARG A 176 -36.67 19.34 8.75
C ARG A 176 -36.83 17.86 8.40
N THR A 177 -35.72 17.13 8.35
CA THR A 177 -35.68 15.71 7.98
C THR A 177 -36.11 14.82 9.14
N GLU A 178 -37.04 13.89 8.95
CA GLU A 178 -37.46 12.88 9.94
C GLU A 178 -36.59 11.63 9.83
N ALA A 179 -36.22 11.26 8.60
CA ALA A 179 -35.42 10.09 8.30
C ALA A 179 -34.32 10.37 7.27
N LEU A 180 -33.22 9.67 7.39
CA LEU A 180 -32.06 9.78 6.52
C LEU A 180 -31.59 8.38 6.12
N ILE A 181 -31.37 8.18 4.80
CA ILE A 181 -30.70 6.99 4.26
C ILE A 181 -29.34 7.43 3.75
N LEU A 182 -28.30 6.82 4.26
CA LEU A 182 -26.91 7.07 3.87
C LEU A 182 -26.29 5.81 3.29
N GLU A 183 -25.64 5.94 2.16
CA GLU A 183 -24.83 4.89 1.58
C GLU A 183 -23.36 5.09 1.93
N ALA A 184 -22.69 3.97 2.28
CA ALA A 184 -21.26 3.90 2.53
C ALA A 184 -20.71 2.57 2.00
N HIS A 185 -19.38 2.44 1.99
CA HIS A 185 -18.76 1.14 1.70
C HIS A 185 -19.30 0.04 2.63
N PRO A 186 -19.54 -1.21 2.16
CA PRO A 186 -20.20 -2.25 2.94
C PRO A 186 -19.58 -2.50 4.32
N SER A 187 -18.25 -2.50 4.41
CA SER A 187 -17.55 -2.69 5.70
C SER A 187 -17.77 -1.52 6.67
N ILE A 188 -17.88 -0.30 6.15
CA ILE A 188 -18.18 0.89 6.96
C ILE A 188 -19.63 0.89 7.41
N ALA A 189 -20.55 0.51 6.52
CA ALA A 189 -21.96 0.37 6.84
C ALA A 189 -22.18 -0.67 7.97
N CYS A 190 -21.53 -1.84 7.84
CA CYS A 190 -21.52 -2.89 8.86
C CYS A 190 -21.00 -2.36 10.20
N TYR A 191 -19.84 -1.75 10.20
CA TYR A 191 -19.20 -1.21 11.40
C TYR A 191 -20.08 -0.17 12.11
N ILE A 192 -20.68 0.75 11.36
CA ILE A 192 -21.60 1.75 11.92
C ILE A 192 -22.88 1.08 12.44
N GLY A 193 -23.44 0.15 11.67
CA GLY A 193 -24.67 -0.56 12.01
C GLY A 193 -24.57 -1.32 13.32
N GLU A 194 -23.47 -2.01 13.54
CA GLU A 194 -23.25 -2.82 14.73
C GLU A 194 -22.85 -2.01 15.99
N ILE A 195 -22.06 -0.95 15.80
CA ILE A 195 -21.42 -0.28 16.94
C ILE A 195 -22.08 1.05 17.29
N PHE A 196 -22.48 1.84 16.32
CA PHE A 196 -22.83 3.24 16.54
C PHE A 196 -24.28 3.61 16.22
N LEU A 197 -24.96 2.86 15.38
CA LEU A 197 -26.21 3.33 14.78
C LEU A 197 -27.29 3.64 15.82
N SER A 198 -27.49 2.76 16.80
CA SER A 198 -28.47 2.96 17.88
C SER A 198 -28.19 4.23 18.67
N GLN A 199 -26.93 4.43 19.05
CA GLN A 199 -26.51 5.64 19.77
C GLN A 199 -26.72 6.90 18.92
N TRP A 200 -26.44 6.85 17.62
CA TRP A 200 -26.60 8.01 16.73
C TRP A 200 -28.07 8.40 16.55
N VAL A 201 -28.97 7.41 16.46
CA VAL A 201 -30.41 7.65 16.42
C VAL A 201 -30.91 8.37 17.67
N GLU A 202 -30.43 7.96 18.85
CA GLU A 202 -30.76 8.61 20.13
C GLU A 202 -30.22 10.05 20.18
N GLU A 203 -28.94 10.25 19.83
CA GLU A 203 -28.28 11.55 19.90
C GLU A 203 -28.80 12.54 18.86
N LEU A 204 -29.07 12.09 17.65
CA LEU A 204 -29.52 12.96 16.55
C LEU A 204 -31.05 13.12 16.53
N GLY A 205 -31.78 12.25 17.22
CA GLY A 205 -33.24 12.31 17.33
C GLY A 205 -33.98 12.08 16.02
N ARG A 206 -33.39 11.31 15.09
CA ARG A 206 -33.92 11.02 13.75
C ARG A 206 -33.75 9.54 13.41
N ALA A 207 -34.63 9.01 12.55
CA ALA A 207 -34.46 7.70 12.00
C ALA A 207 -33.27 7.71 11.01
N ILE A 208 -32.33 6.79 11.19
CA ILE A 208 -31.13 6.69 10.37
C ILE A 208 -31.02 5.26 9.83
N PHE A 209 -30.83 5.16 8.54
CA PHE A 209 -30.59 3.91 7.83
C PHE A 209 -29.24 4.00 7.13
N ILE A 210 -28.41 2.96 7.27
CA ILE A 210 -27.11 2.88 6.62
C ILE A 210 -27.16 1.71 5.63
N VAL A 211 -26.81 1.99 4.39
CA VAL A 211 -26.82 1.03 3.28
C VAL A 211 -25.39 0.78 2.82
N GLY A 212 -25.01 -0.49 2.68
CA GLY A 212 -23.72 -0.88 2.15
C GLY A 212 -23.73 -0.90 0.63
N SER A 213 -22.96 -0.04 -0.03
CA SER A 213 -22.83 0.01 -1.49
C SER A 213 -21.42 -0.32 -1.95
N LYS A 214 -21.28 -1.34 -2.83
CA LYS A 214 -19.99 -1.78 -3.39
C LYS A 214 -19.39 -0.77 -4.37
N ASP A 215 -20.20 0.16 -4.86
CA ASP A 215 -19.78 1.20 -5.81
C ASP A 215 -19.02 2.34 -5.13
N LEU A 216 -19.11 2.43 -3.81
CA LEU A 216 -18.44 3.47 -3.04
C LEU A 216 -17.05 3.02 -2.60
N ALA A 217 -16.06 3.90 -2.79
CA ALA A 217 -14.74 3.72 -2.21
C ALA A 217 -14.82 3.77 -0.67
N TRP A 218 -13.80 3.24 0.00
CA TRP A 218 -13.73 3.04 1.45
C TRP A 218 -14.16 4.25 2.29
N ASP A 219 -13.69 5.45 1.93
CA ASP A 219 -13.92 6.70 2.65
C ASP A 219 -15.01 7.59 2.01
N LYS A 220 -15.77 7.03 1.06
CA LYS A 220 -16.85 7.76 0.37
C LYS A 220 -18.20 7.35 0.89
N TYR A 221 -19.07 8.34 0.98
CA TYR A 221 -20.45 8.17 1.41
C TYR A 221 -21.33 9.22 0.73
N ARG A 222 -22.60 8.93 0.60
CA ARG A 222 -23.60 9.86 0.05
C ARG A 222 -24.94 9.69 0.73
N ILE A 223 -25.75 10.74 0.70
CA ILE A 223 -27.13 10.65 1.10
C ILE A 223 -27.94 10.11 -0.08
N GLU A 224 -28.60 9.00 0.14
CA GLU A 224 -29.49 8.38 -0.83
C GLU A 224 -30.92 8.94 -0.68
N PHE A 225 -31.30 9.28 0.53
CA PHE A 225 -32.59 9.87 0.80
C PHE A 225 -32.58 10.71 2.09
N GLN A 226 -33.36 11.79 2.07
CA GLN A 226 -33.69 12.56 3.27
C GLN A 226 -35.15 13.06 3.15
N GLY A 227 -35.97 12.86 4.19
CA GLY A 227 -37.36 13.26 4.13
C GLY A 227 -38.23 12.68 5.25
N ALA A 228 -39.48 12.40 4.93
CA ALA A 228 -40.44 11.80 5.85
C ALA A 228 -40.11 10.30 6.10
N LEU A 229 -40.45 9.80 7.27
CA LEU A 229 -40.12 8.45 7.70
C LEU A 229 -40.79 7.36 6.84
N ASP A 230 -42.04 7.55 6.48
CA ASP A 230 -42.81 6.60 5.65
C ASP A 230 -42.18 6.40 4.26
N GLN A 231 -41.71 7.48 3.65
CA GLN A 231 -41.03 7.46 2.36
C GLN A 231 -39.65 6.78 2.46
N ALA A 232 -38.93 7.00 3.55
CA ALA A 232 -37.67 6.33 3.80
C ALA A 232 -37.88 4.81 3.94
N LEU A 233 -38.87 4.38 4.71
CA LEU A 233 -39.20 2.97 4.88
C LEU A 233 -39.60 2.30 3.56
N TYR A 234 -40.41 2.97 2.76
CA TYR A 234 -40.76 2.47 1.44
C TYR A 234 -39.52 2.26 0.55
N LYS A 235 -38.61 3.24 0.53
CA LYS A 235 -37.38 3.19 -0.26
C LYS A 235 -36.45 2.06 0.23
N ILE A 236 -36.33 1.87 1.53
CA ILE A 236 -35.53 0.78 2.13
C ILE A 236 -36.06 -0.59 1.72
N ASN A 237 -37.38 -0.78 1.73
CA ASN A 237 -37.98 -2.05 1.32
C ASN A 237 -37.68 -2.36 -0.17
N LEU A 238 -37.72 -1.35 -1.04
CA LEU A 238 -37.32 -1.52 -2.46
C LEU A 238 -35.85 -1.94 -2.59
N LEU A 239 -34.94 -1.30 -1.84
CA LEU A 239 -33.50 -1.62 -1.86
C LEU A 239 -33.22 -3.04 -1.35
N GLU A 240 -34.01 -3.55 -0.39
CA GLU A 240 -33.90 -4.94 0.09
C GLU A 240 -34.43 -5.96 -0.90
N GLU A 241 -35.49 -5.63 -1.66
CA GLU A 241 -36.06 -6.49 -2.71
C GLU A 241 -35.10 -6.64 -3.92
N GLU A 242 -34.32 -5.61 -4.22
CA GLU A 242 -33.28 -5.67 -5.27
C GLU A 242 -32.08 -6.58 -4.92
N GLY A 243 -31.99 -7.05 -3.68
CA GLY A 243 -31.20 -8.23 -3.28
C GLY A 243 -29.69 -8.07 -3.11
N ASP A 244 -29.10 -6.90 -3.37
CA ASP A 244 -27.65 -6.69 -3.38
C ASP A 244 -27.10 -5.81 -2.22
N LEU A 245 -27.99 -5.27 -1.37
CA LEU A 245 -27.63 -4.28 -0.36
C LEU A 245 -27.96 -4.74 1.06
N VAL A 246 -26.98 -4.65 1.96
CA VAL A 246 -27.21 -4.88 3.40
C VAL A 246 -27.65 -3.56 4.04
N VAL A 247 -28.84 -3.56 4.65
CA VAL A 247 -29.41 -2.38 5.30
C VAL A 247 -29.33 -2.53 6.82
N TYR A 248 -28.70 -1.58 7.47
CA TYR A 248 -28.67 -1.46 8.93
C TYR A 248 -29.74 -0.45 9.38
N ARG A 249 -30.63 -0.89 10.27
CA ARG A 249 -31.77 -0.10 10.77
C ARG A 249 -31.63 0.17 12.26
N ALA A 250 -31.76 1.41 12.64
CA ALA A 250 -32.11 1.75 14.01
C ALA A 250 -33.11 2.91 13.97
N HIS A 251 -34.25 2.74 14.57
CA HIS A 251 -35.28 3.76 14.74
C HIS A 251 -35.74 3.74 16.18
N ARG A 252 -36.20 4.87 16.70
CA ARG A 252 -36.87 4.92 17.97
C ARG A 252 -38.16 4.10 17.88
N PRO A 253 -38.49 3.27 18.88
CA PRO A 253 -39.80 2.64 18.99
C PRO A 253 -40.90 3.67 19.07
#